data_e33d3baa569c1e7eafe17c2350ea24ec
#
_entry.id   e33d3baa569c1e7eafe17c2350ea24ec
#
_cell.length_a   1.000
_cell.length_b   1.000
_cell.length_c   1.000
_cell.angle_alpha   90.00
_cell.angle_beta   90.00
_cell.angle_gamma   90.00
#
_symmetry.space_group_name_H-M   'P 1'
#
loop_
_entity.id
_entity.type
_entity.pdbx_description
1 polymer ?
#
loop_
_entity_poly.entity_id
_entity_poly.type
_entity_poly.pdbx_seq_one_letter_code
_entity_poly.pdbx_strand_id
1 'polypeptide(L)'
;MRKALWLVWTSLLLAGCTNAVQAPAAATATTQPAPPPARTVATQLGGQRGSGAAYELVGTAVWDVPDPVSGRTYQVFVALPAGYADHPERRYPVLYVTDADYAFPVARQIARRLNGEGPAIEDFILVGLSYALGDAPMPSRRRDYTPTTEDGGAASAGATHGGASSYIAYLRDQVLPFVAQRYRTDEARRLFLGHSYGGLLGTQILLSTPELFSGYILGSPSYWFGEHAVRAEEARFASSHRDLPAKVYIYVGEYEQRRYGKTYDMVTDAQQMVQTLRGRHYPSLRLQLDVLADEDHLSVAPRGLTRGMKFLLGVPPQ
;
A
#
# COMPACT_ATOMS: atom_id res chain seq x y z
N MET A 1 13.54 84.94 3.69
CA MET A 1 13.81 85.09 2.23
C MET A 1 13.08 83.94 1.52
N ARG A 2 11.90 84.14 1.10
CA ARG A 2 11.34 84.38 -0.24
C ARG A 2 11.95 83.53 -1.32
N LYS A 3 11.10 82.59 -1.88
CA LYS A 3 10.63 82.44 -3.28
C LYS A 3 10.27 80.96 -3.52
N ALA A 4 9.32 80.54 -4.23
CA ALA A 4 8.17 81.02 -5.01
C ALA A 4 7.51 79.73 -5.62
N LEU A 5 6.22 79.75 -5.61
CA LEU A 5 5.35 78.71 -6.30
C LEU A 5 5.61 78.75 -7.80
N TRP A 6 5.49 77.52 -8.42
CA TRP A 6 4.94 77.40 -9.76
C TRP A 6 3.98 76.16 -9.80
N LEU A 7 2.70 76.47 -10.01
CA LEU A 7 1.66 75.54 -10.40
C LEU A 7 1.77 75.24 -11.90
N VAL A 8 1.77 73.98 -12.25
CA VAL A 8 1.49 73.53 -13.62
C VAL A 8 0.27 72.59 -13.59
N TRP A 9 -0.79 73.09 -14.18
CA TRP A 9 -1.98 72.31 -14.50
C TRP A 9 -1.70 71.40 -15.72
N THR A 10 -1.92 70.09 -15.63
CA THR A 10 -2.07 69.24 -16.79
C THR A 10 -3.33 68.38 -16.65
N SER A 11 -4.10 68.43 -17.67
CA SER A 11 -5.43 67.92 -17.81
C SER A 11 -5.50 66.38 -17.72
N LEU A 12 -6.46 65.83 -16.94
CA LEU A 12 -6.85 64.45 -16.94
C LEU A 12 -7.61 64.09 -18.21
N LEU A 13 -7.04 63.21 -19.04
CA LEU A 13 -7.80 62.43 -20.04
C LEU A 13 -8.19 61.09 -19.39
N LEU A 14 -9.47 60.91 -19.13
CA LEU A 14 -10.06 59.64 -18.75
C LEU A 14 -10.08 58.71 -19.96
N ALA A 15 -9.17 57.76 -20.02
CA ALA A 15 -9.28 56.60 -20.88
C ALA A 15 -10.00 55.46 -20.12
N GLY A 16 -11.23 55.17 -20.47
CA GLY A 16 -12.01 54.06 -19.94
C GLY A 16 -11.39 52.74 -20.41
N CYS A 17 -10.78 51.98 -19.52
CA CYS A 17 -10.43 50.57 -19.74
C CYS A 17 -11.62 49.72 -19.35
N THR A 18 -12.35 49.21 -20.35
CA THR A 18 -13.29 48.12 -20.17
C THR A 18 -12.49 46.85 -19.94
N ASN A 19 -12.43 46.38 -18.70
CA ASN A 19 -11.93 45.06 -18.38
C ASN A 19 -12.94 44.02 -18.91
N ALA A 20 -12.61 43.41 -20.03
CA ALA A 20 -13.25 42.16 -20.45
C ALA A 20 -12.84 41.05 -19.47
N VAL A 21 -13.79 40.62 -18.65
CA VAL A 21 -13.63 39.41 -17.82
C VAL A 21 -13.55 38.21 -18.77
N GLN A 22 -12.34 37.69 -18.94
CA GLN A 22 -12.10 36.48 -19.69
C GLN A 22 -12.61 35.30 -18.85
N ALA A 23 -13.66 34.63 -19.31
CA ALA A 23 -14.14 33.41 -18.70
C ALA A 23 -13.02 32.35 -18.67
N PRO A 24 -12.87 31.56 -17.57
CA PRO A 24 -11.89 30.52 -17.54
C PRO A 24 -12.15 29.51 -18.64
N ALA A 25 -11.15 29.22 -19.46
CA ALA A 25 -11.19 28.18 -20.47
C ALA A 25 -11.59 26.86 -19.80
N ALA A 26 -12.64 26.23 -20.32
CA ALA A 26 -13.06 24.92 -19.87
C ALA A 26 -11.87 23.95 -20.00
N ALA A 27 -11.45 23.39 -18.90
CA ALA A 27 -10.44 22.34 -18.88
C ALA A 27 -11.01 21.18 -19.73
N THR A 28 -10.38 20.93 -20.87
CA THR A 28 -10.63 19.74 -21.67
C THR A 28 -10.33 18.53 -20.80
N ALA A 29 -11.38 17.84 -20.38
CA ALA A 29 -11.26 16.55 -19.71
C ALA A 29 -10.53 15.61 -20.68
N THR A 30 -9.27 15.32 -20.38
CA THR A 30 -8.52 14.30 -21.07
C THR A 30 -9.20 12.98 -20.74
N THR A 31 -9.98 12.46 -21.68
CA THR A 31 -10.56 11.11 -21.60
C THR A 31 -9.42 10.12 -21.55
N GLN A 32 -9.13 9.64 -20.38
CA GLN A 32 -8.13 8.59 -20.15
C GLN A 32 -8.62 7.31 -20.86
N PRO A 33 -7.77 6.62 -21.61
CA PRO A 33 -8.18 5.43 -22.36
C PRO A 33 -8.77 4.39 -21.40
N ALA A 34 -9.89 3.80 -21.81
CA ALA A 34 -10.51 2.69 -21.11
C ALA A 34 -9.49 1.56 -20.90
N PRO A 35 -9.53 0.82 -19.77
CA PRO A 35 -8.66 -0.31 -19.56
C PRO A 35 -8.83 -1.30 -20.73
N PRO A 36 -7.74 -1.92 -21.20
CA PRO A 36 -7.85 -2.94 -22.23
C PRO A 36 -8.83 -4.02 -21.78
N PRO A 37 -9.66 -4.57 -22.68
CA PRO A 37 -10.61 -5.60 -22.32
C PRO A 37 -9.86 -6.76 -21.66
N ALA A 38 -10.35 -7.17 -20.48
CA ALA A 38 -9.80 -8.33 -19.77
C ALA A 38 -9.89 -9.54 -20.72
N ARG A 39 -8.74 -9.97 -21.23
CA ARG A 39 -8.70 -11.20 -22.03
C ARG A 39 -9.18 -12.33 -21.15
N THR A 40 -10.20 -13.02 -21.59
CA THR A 40 -10.87 -14.11 -20.86
C THR A 40 -9.85 -15.15 -20.41
N VAL A 41 -9.64 -15.25 -19.10
CA VAL A 41 -8.59 -16.07 -18.48
C VAL A 41 -8.75 -17.57 -18.78
N ALA A 42 -9.96 -18.02 -19.08
CA ALA A 42 -10.27 -19.44 -19.30
C ALA A 42 -9.57 -20.06 -20.52
N THR A 43 -9.21 -19.30 -21.55
CA THR A 43 -8.64 -19.80 -22.80
C THR A 43 -7.11 -19.89 -22.80
N GLN A 44 -6.42 -19.44 -21.75
CA GLN A 44 -4.97 -19.25 -21.77
C GLN A 44 -4.16 -20.12 -20.80
N LEU A 45 -4.78 -21.03 -20.05
CA LEU A 45 -4.04 -21.92 -19.15
C LEU A 45 -3.16 -22.96 -19.88
N GLY A 46 -3.30 -23.10 -21.21
CA GLY A 46 -2.50 -24.02 -22.01
C GLY A 46 -1.66 -23.36 -23.12
N GLY A 47 -1.55 -22.05 -23.17
CA GLY A 47 -1.22 -21.35 -24.42
C GLY A 47 0.11 -20.60 -24.56
N GLN A 48 0.99 -20.62 -23.57
CA GLN A 48 2.34 -20.07 -23.79
C GLN A 48 3.22 -21.11 -24.49
N ARG A 49 3.20 -21.09 -25.82
CA ARG A 49 4.06 -21.97 -26.61
C ARG A 49 5.49 -21.45 -26.65
N GLY A 50 6.46 -22.36 -26.46
CA GLY A 50 7.87 -22.04 -26.41
C GLY A 50 8.41 -21.59 -27.77
N SER A 51 8.78 -20.33 -27.86
CA SER A 51 9.61 -19.76 -28.94
C SER A 51 10.78 -18.96 -28.34
N GLY A 52 11.09 -19.14 -27.05
CA GLY A 52 12.05 -18.31 -26.32
C GLY A 52 11.49 -16.96 -25.88
N ALA A 53 10.19 -16.70 -26.05
CA ALA A 53 9.57 -15.48 -25.52
C ALA A 53 9.57 -15.47 -23.98
N ALA A 54 9.58 -14.27 -23.39
CA ALA A 54 9.51 -14.09 -21.95
C ALA A 54 8.21 -14.71 -21.39
N TYR A 55 8.31 -15.32 -20.21
CA TYR A 55 7.12 -15.79 -19.49
C TYR A 55 6.35 -14.60 -18.91
N GLU A 56 5.08 -14.49 -19.20
CA GLU A 56 4.20 -13.44 -18.71
C GLU A 56 3.14 -13.99 -17.74
N LEU A 57 2.86 -13.23 -16.68
CA LEU A 57 1.72 -13.49 -15.81
C LEU A 57 0.43 -13.03 -16.51
N VAL A 58 -0.16 -13.91 -17.29
CA VAL A 58 -1.36 -13.64 -18.08
C VAL A 58 -2.52 -13.15 -17.20
N GLY A 59 -3.27 -12.15 -17.66
CA GLY A 59 -4.39 -11.54 -16.93
C GLY A 59 -3.93 -10.58 -15.83
N THR A 60 -2.77 -9.99 -16.00
CA THR A 60 -2.27 -8.87 -15.17
C THR A 60 -2.07 -7.62 -16.02
N ALA A 61 -2.10 -6.47 -15.37
CA ALA A 61 -1.79 -5.17 -15.96
C ALA A 61 -0.75 -4.45 -15.11
N VAL A 62 0.05 -3.60 -15.75
CA VAL A 62 1.02 -2.70 -15.10
C VAL A 62 0.64 -1.28 -15.46
N TRP A 63 0.61 -0.40 -14.46
CA TRP A 63 0.30 0.99 -14.60
C TRP A 63 1.37 1.87 -13.97
N ASP A 64 1.74 2.93 -14.64
CA ASP A 64 2.57 3.98 -14.07
C ASP A 64 1.65 4.99 -13.37
N VAL A 65 1.84 5.17 -12.07
CA VAL A 65 1.06 6.10 -11.25
C VAL A 65 2.01 7.16 -10.69
N PRO A 66 1.95 8.41 -11.20
CA PRO A 66 2.82 9.47 -10.72
C PRO A 66 2.41 9.97 -9.33
N ASP A 67 3.41 10.37 -8.56
CA ASP A 67 3.26 11.16 -7.34
C ASP A 67 3.63 12.62 -7.64
N PRO A 68 2.65 13.51 -7.74
CA PRO A 68 2.92 14.92 -8.07
C PRO A 68 3.64 15.67 -6.95
N VAL A 69 3.65 15.15 -5.72
CA VAL A 69 4.29 15.79 -4.58
C VAL A 69 5.80 15.51 -4.58
N SER A 70 6.19 14.25 -4.76
CA SER A 70 7.61 13.86 -4.77
C SER A 70 8.24 13.93 -6.17
N GLY A 71 7.44 14.04 -7.22
CA GLY A 71 7.87 13.96 -8.62
C GLY A 71 8.26 12.56 -9.07
N ARG A 72 8.05 11.53 -8.23
CA ARG A 72 8.33 10.14 -8.57
C ARG A 72 7.15 9.50 -9.29
N THR A 73 7.44 8.45 -10.03
CA THR A 73 6.40 7.58 -10.60
C THR A 73 6.62 6.17 -10.08
N TYR A 74 5.55 5.55 -9.62
CA TYR A 74 5.58 4.16 -9.13
C TYR A 74 4.78 3.26 -10.05
N GLN A 75 5.18 1.99 -10.14
CA GLN A 75 4.40 1.01 -10.87
C GLN A 75 3.39 0.34 -9.96
N VAL A 76 2.18 0.18 -10.49
CA VAL A 76 1.07 -0.52 -9.83
C VAL A 76 0.67 -1.70 -10.70
N PHE A 77 0.78 -2.91 -10.16
CA PHE A 77 0.40 -4.15 -10.82
C PHE A 77 -1.02 -4.52 -10.42
N VAL A 78 -1.82 -5.00 -11.36
CA VAL A 78 -3.21 -5.38 -11.06
C VAL A 78 -3.50 -6.77 -11.62
N ALA A 79 -4.08 -7.65 -10.79
CA ALA A 79 -4.65 -8.91 -11.23
C ALA A 79 -6.13 -8.97 -10.83
N LEU A 80 -6.98 -9.31 -11.78
CA LEU A 80 -8.41 -9.46 -11.56
C LEU A 80 -8.74 -10.92 -11.21
N PRO A 81 -9.79 -11.16 -10.39
CA PRO A 81 -10.25 -12.52 -10.11
C PRO A 81 -10.82 -13.20 -11.36
N ALA A 82 -10.85 -14.50 -11.35
CA ALA A 82 -11.55 -15.29 -12.37
C ALA A 82 -13.03 -14.87 -12.39
N GLY A 83 -13.62 -14.79 -13.58
CA GLY A 83 -15.02 -14.39 -13.72
C GLY A 83 -15.31 -12.90 -13.48
N TYR A 84 -14.28 -12.05 -13.33
CA TYR A 84 -14.48 -10.60 -13.17
C TYR A 84 -15.36 -10.02 -14.29
N ALA A 85 -15.15 -10.42 -15.54
CA ALA A 85 -15.93 -9.96 -16.68
C ALA A 85 -17.38 -10.48 -16.68
N ASP A 86 -17.61 -11.65 -16.09
CA ASP A 86 -18.90 -12.34 -16.08
C ASP A 86 -19.89 -11.76 -15.06
N HIS A 87 -19.39 -10.93 -14.12
CA HIS A 87 -20.18 -10.32 -13.04
C HIS A 87 -20.03 -8.80 -13.04
N PRO A 88 -20.62 -8.07 -14.01
CA PRO A 88 -20.39 -6.63 -14.18
C PRO A 88 -20.85 -5.78 -13.00
N GLU A 89 -21.84 -6.23 -12.24
CA GLU A 89 -22.37 -5.50 -11.07
C GLU A 89 -21.62 -5.80 -9.77
N ARG A 90 -20.78 -6.84 -9.75
CA ARG A 90 -20.07 -7.25 -8.53
C ARG A 90 -18.91 -6.30 -8.26
N ARG A 91 -18.81 -5.84 -7.00
CA ARG A 91 -17.63 -5.16 -6.45
C ARG A 91 -16.81 -6.14 -5.63
N TYR A 92 -15.51 -5.92 -5.61
CA TYR A 92 -14.55 -6.88 -5.05
C TYR A 92 -13.70 -6.22 -3.99
N PRO A 93 -13.41 -6.91 -2.87
CA PRO A 93 -12.33 -6.50 -1.97
C PRO A 93 -11.05 -6.30 -2.76
N VAL A 94 -10.18 -5.40 -2.28
CA VAL A 94 -8.90 -5.14 -2.93
C VAL A 94 -7.78 -5.41 -1.94
N LEU A 95 -6.86 -6.31 -2.29
CA LEU A 95 -5.65 -6.59 -1.52
C LEU A 95 -4.46 -5.85 -2.14
N TYR A 96 -3.96 -4.84 -1.45
CA TYR A 96 -2.76 -4.09 -1.82
C TYR A 96 -1.53 -4.75 -1.18
N VAL A 97 -0.54 -5.13 -2.00
CA VAL A 97 0.67 -5.81 -1.54
C VAL A 97 1.91 -4.98 -1.86
N THR A 98 2.74 -4.71 -0.86
CA THR A 98 4.04 -4.05 -1.04
C THR A 98 5.07 -5.00 -1.66
N ASP A 99 6.20 -4.44 -2.10
CA ASP A 99 7.30 -5.22 -2.70
C ASP A 99 6.81 -6.08 -3.89
N ALA A 100 6.01 -5.46 -4.76
CA ALA A 100 5.22 -6.17 -5.77
C ALA A 100 6.04 -7.02 -6.74
N ASP A 101 7.27 -6.64 -7.03
CA ASP A 101 8.15 -7.38 -7.94
C ASP A 101 8.37 -8.83 -7.47
N TYR A 102 8.36 -9.03 -6.14
CA TYR A 102 8.44 -10.35 -5.54
C TYR A 102 7.05 -10.85 -5.06
N ALA A 103 6.34 -10.02 -4.29
CA ALA A 103 5.17 -10.48 -3.53
C ALA A 103 3.91 -10.65 -4.39
N PHE A 104 3.73 -9.86 -5.45
CA PHE A 104 2.55 -9.92 -6.30
C PHE A 104 2.40 -11.27 -7.03
N PRO A 105 3.40 -11.82 -7.73
CA PRO A 105 3.28 -13.12 -8.35
C PRO A 105 3.05 -14.23 -7.33
N VAL A 106 3.71 -14.18 -6.17
CA VAL A 106 3.53 -15.18 -5.09
C VAL A 106 2.12 -15.14 -4.54
N ALA A 107 1.62 -13.95 -4.15
CA ALA A 107 0.27 -13.78 -3.62
C ALA A 107 -0.80 -14.23 -4.62
N ARG A 108 -0.64 -13.87 -5.90
CA ARG A 108 -1.54 -14.29 -6.97
C ARG A 108 -1.62 -15.81 -7.11
N GLN A 109 -0.48 -16.49 -7.11
CA GLN A 109 -0.45 -17.95 -7.29
C GLN A 109 -0.98 -18.68 -6.05
N ILE A 110 -0.72 -18.19 -4.86
CA ILE A 110 -1.32 -18.69 -3.62
C ILE A 110 -2.85 -18.58 -3.69
N ALA A 111 -3.39 -17.41 -4.02
CA ALA A 111 -4.83 -17.17 -4.13
C ALA A 111 -5.49 -18.14 -5.13
N ARG A 112 -4.89 -18.31 -6.32
CA ARG A 112 -5.37 -19.25 -7.33
C ARG A 112 -5.34 -20.70 -6.84
N ARG A 113 -4.29 -21.09 -6.12
CA ARG A 113 -4.17 -22.45 -5.58
C ARG A 113 -5.19 -22.71 -4.48
N LEU A 114 -5.45 -21.72 -3.61
CA LEU A 114 -6.47 -21.85 -2.56
C LEU A 114 -7.87 -22.12 -3.13
N ASN A 115 -8.19 -21.52 -4.27
CA ASN A 115 -9.50 -21.69 -4.93
C ASN A 115 -9.51 -22.79 -6.01
N GLY A 116 -8.46 -23.64 -6.08
CA GLY A 116 -8.31 -24.65 -7.14
C GLY A 116 -9.28 -25.85 -7.04
N GLU A 117 -9.80 -26.11 -5.85
CA GLU A 117 -10.74 -27.23 -5.57
C GLU A 117 -12.09 -26.73 -5.03
N GLY A 118 -12.42 -25.48 -5.30
CA GLY A 118 -13.57 -24.76 -4.79
C GLY A 118 -13.16 -23.51 -4.01
N PRO A 119 -14.10 -22.62 -3.69
CA PRO A 119 -13.82 -21.35 -3.07
C PRO A 119 -13.41 -21.53 -1.60
N ALA A 120 -12.11 -21.44 -1.29
CA ALA A 120 -11.59 -21.37 0.08
C ALA A 120 -11.43 -19.93 0.57
N ILE A 121 -11.26 -19.01 -0.36
CA ILE A 121 -11.26 -17.56 -0.12
C ILE A 121 -12.16 -16.89 -1.15
N GLU A 122 -12.76 -15.77 -0.78
CA GLU A 122 -13.55 -14.97 -1.72
C GLU A 122 -12.69 -14.34 -2.82
N ASP A 123 -13.30 -14.06 -3.94
CA ASP A 123 -12.66 -13.36 -5.05
C ASP A 123 -12.30 -11.93 -4.67
N PHE A 124 -11.12 -11.47 -5.05
CA PHE A 124 -10.62 -10.13 -4.79
C PHE A 124 -9.77 -9.62 -5.95
N ILE A 125 -9.60 -8.31 -6.02
CA ILE A 125 -8.63 -7.67 -6.90
C ILE A 125 -7.29 -7.62 -6.16
N LEU A 126 -6.22 -8.12 -6.77
CA LEU A 126 -4.87 -8.01 -6.22
C LEU A 126 -4.17 -6.81 -6.86
N VAL A 127 -3.66 -5.91 -6.02
CA VAL A 127 -2.91 -4.72 -6.44
C VAL A 127 -1.51 -4.77 -5.87
N GLY A 128 -0.51 -4.80 -6.73
CA GLY A 128 0.90 -4.77 -6.35
C GLY A 128 1.43 -3.35 -6.33
N LEU A 129 2.08 -2.97 -5.24
CA LEU A 129 2.76 -1.68 -5.06
C LEU A 129 4.25 -1.90 -5.28
N SER A 130 4.76 -1.53 -6.46
CA SER A 130 6.16 -1.64 -6.80
C SER A 130 6.94 -0.40 -6.36
N TYR A 131 8.21 -0.35 -6.71
CA TYR A 131 9.12 0.72 -6.29
C TYR A 131 9.06 1.92 -7.25
N ALA A 132 9.65 3.03 -6.84
CA ALA A 132 9.78 4.20 -7.71
C ALA A 132 10.63 3.86 -8.94
N LEU A 133 10.16 4.26 -10.11
CA LEU A 133 10.87 4.04 -11.38
C LEU A 133 12.26 4.69 -11.32
N GLY A 134 13.27 3.93 -11.72
CA GLY A 134 14.66 4.35 -11.69
C GLY A 134 15.37 4.11 -10.35
N ASP A 135 14.65 3.79 -9.29
CA ASP A 135 15.26 3.40 -8.01
C ASP A 135 15.52 1.89 -7.97
N ALA A 136 16.61 1.50 -7.32
CA ALA A 136 16.77 0.10 -6.93
C ALA A 136 15.75 -0.25 -5.80
N PRO A 137 15.30 -1.52 -5.69
CA PRO A 137 14.28 -1.92 -4.72
C PRO A 137 14.59 -1.53 -3.28
N MET A 138 15.80 -1.80 -2.78
CA MET A 138 16.14 -1.56 -1.39
C MET A 138 16.20 -0.07 -1.02
N PRO A 139 16.81 0.84 -1.78
CA PRO A 139 16.73 2.28 -1.55
C PRO A 139 15.31 2.82 -1.57
N SER A 140 14.47 2.40 -2.54
CA SER A 140 13.09 2.85 -2.64
C SER A 140 12.29 2.44 -1.39
N ARG A 141 12.29 1.16 -1.01
CA ARG A 141 11.54 0.67 0.15
C ARG A 141 12.06 1.20 1.49
N ARG A 142 13.38 1.43 1.64
CA ARG A 142 13.93 2.07 2.85
C ARG A 142 13.36 3.46 3.03
N ARG A 143 13.36 4.27 1.98
CA ARG A 143 12.79 5.61 2.00
C ARG A 143 11.29 5.57 2.29
N ASP A 144 10.54 4.77 1.53
CA ASP A 144 9.08 4.86 1.45
C ASP A 144 8.36 4.09 2.57
N TYR A 145 9.02 3.12 3.23
CA TYR A 145 8.36 2.25 4.21
C TYR A 145 8.78 2.50 5.66
N THR A 146 9.71 3.42 5.90
CA THR A 146 10.19 3.66 7.26
C THR A 146 9.69 4.97 7.85
N PRO A 147 9.31 5.00 9.15
CA PRO A 147 8.66 6.14 9.78
C PRO A 147 9.60 7.30 10.13
N THR A 148 10.87 7.03 10.36
CA THR A 148 11.86 8.00 10.83
C THR A 148 13.12 7.99 9.99
N THR A 149 13.85 9.10 9.98
CA THR A 149 15.17 9.20 9.34
C THR A 149 16.27 8.48 10.12
N GLU A 150 16.04 8.24 11.40
CA GLU A 150 16.95 7.51 12.28
C GLU A 150 16.58 6.03 12.29
N ASP A 151 17.55 5.19 12.00
CA ASP A 151 17.37 3.74 11.84
C ASP A 151 17.84 2.92 13.04
N GLY A 152 18.26 3.59 14.12
CA GLY A 152 18.84 2.93 15.30
C GLY A 152 20.20 2.31 15.05
N GLY A 153 20.95 2.79 14.05
CA GLY A 153 22.29 2.28 13.70
C GLY A 153 22.30 1.03 12.82
N ALA A 154 21.13 0.66 12.28
CA ALA A 154 20.98 -0.55 11.46
C ALA A 154 21.20 -0.32 9.97
N ALA A 155 21.23 0.94 9.51
CA ALA A 155 21.38 1.24 8.10
C ALA A 155 22.82 1.48 7.69
N SER A 156 23.07 1.22 6.40
CA SER A 156 24.31 1.64 5.75
C SER A 156 24.39 3.16 5.73
N ALA A 157 25.56 3.71 6.04
CA ALA A 157 25.79 5.15 5.97
C ALA A 157 25.33 5.72 4.61
N GLY A 158 24.51 6.78 4.65
CA GLY A 158 23.96 7.44 3.45
C GLY A 158 22.62 6.87 2.94
N ALA A 159 22.01 5.89 3.62
CA ALA A 159 20.68 5.41 3.26
C ALA A 159 19.59 6.43 3.63
N THR A 160 18.65 6.67 2.73
CA THR A 160 17.49 7.56 2.98
C THR A 160 16.36 6.76 3.63
N HIS A 161 15.86 7.27 4.75
CA HIS A 161 14.71 6.73 5.49
C HIS A 161 13.70 7.84 5.81
N GLY A 162 12.55 7.48 6.41
CA GLY A 162 11.62 8.43 7.01
C GLY A 162 10.55 9.01 6.08
N GLY A 163 10.38 8.43 4.89
CA GLY A 163 9.39 8.90 3.91
C GLY A 163 8.01 8.27 4.01
N ALA A 164 7.77 7.39 4.98
CA ALA A 164 6.53 6.62 5.03
C ALA A 164 5.26 7.48 5.09
N SER A 165 5.27 8.60 5.81
CA SER A 165 4.11 9.51 5.85
C SER A 165 3.79 10.11 4.48
N SER A 166 4.81 10.47 3.69
CA SER A 166 4.62 10.96 2.31
C SER A 166 4.11 9.84 1.39
N TYR A 167 4.65 8.63 1.56
CA TYR A 167 4.20 7.48 0.78
C TYR A 167 2.76 7.07 1.12
N ILE A 168 2.35 7.14 2.39
CA ILE A 168 0.96 6.92 2.81
C ILE A 168 0.04 7.97 2.17
N ALA A 169 0.44 9.24 2.14
CA ALA A 169 -0.32 10.28 1.45
C ALA A 169 -0.44 9.98 -0.06
N TYR A 170 0.65 9.56 -0.70
CA TYR A 170 0.62 9.11 -2.10
C TYR A 170 -0.35 7.94 -2.32
N LEU A 171 -0.33 6.91 -1.45
CA LEU A 171 -1.30 5.81 -1.54
C LEU A 171 -2.73 6.34 -1.45
N ARG A 172 -3.04 7.18 -0.46
CA ARG A 172 -4.36 7.73 -0.22
C ARG A 172 -4.85 8.60 -1.39
N ASP A 173 -3.99 9.49 -1.88
CA ASP A 173 -4.41 10.58 -2.78
C ASP A 173 -4.24 10.22 -4.26
N GLN A 174 -3.40 9.23 -4.59
CA GLN A 174 -3.14 8.82 -5.97
C GLN A 174 -3.53 7.37 -6.24
N VAL A 175 -2.98 6.41 -5.51
CA VAL A 175 -3.12 4.99 -5.85
C VAL A 175 -4.53 4.47 -5.60
N LEU A 176 -5.09 4.71 -4.40
CA LEU A 176 -6.43 4.22 -4.06
C LEU A 176 -7.50 4.77 -5.02
N PRO A 177 -7.55 6.10 -5.30
CA PRO A 177 -8.49 6.64 -6.29
C PRO A 177 -8.24 6.14 -7.71
N PHE A 178 -6.97 5.97 -8.11
CA PHE A 178 -6.62 5.45 -9.42
C PHE A 178 -7.20 4.05 -9.66
N VAL A 179 -7.10 3.17 -8.66
CA VAL A 179 -7.62 1.79 -8.73
C VAL A 179 -9.16 1.81 -8.70
N ALA A 180 -9.76 2.61 -7.82
CA ALA A 180 -11.21 2.71 -7.68
C ALA A 180 -11.93 3.24 -8.94
N GLN A 181 -11.28 4.14 -9.68
CA GLN A 181 -11.81 4.67 -10.93
C GLN A 181 -11.77 3.68 -12.11
N ARG A 182 -10.87 2.69 -12.06
CA ARG A 182 -10.64 1.74 -13.16
C ARG A 182 -11.24 0.37 -12.93
N TYR A 183 -11.47 0.01 -11.69
CA TYR A 183 -11.90 -1.33 -11.34
C TYR A 183 -13.09 -1.30 -10.39
N ARG A 184 -13.89 -2.35 -10.39
CA ARG A 184 -15.06 -2.49 -9.51
C ARG A 184 -14.64 -2.90 -8.11
N THR A 185 -14.15 -1.94 -7.36
CA THR A 185 -13.66 -2.11 -6.00
C THR A 185 -14.77 -1.95 -4.96
N ASP A 186 -14.67 -2.72 -3.89
CA ASP A 186 -15.40 -2.48 -2.65
C ASP A 186 -14.53 -1.61 -1.74
N GLU A 187 -14.82 -0.31 -1.72
CA GLU A 187 -14.03 0.70 -0.99
C GLU A 187 -14.05 0.51 0.54
N ALA A 188 -15.06 -0.19 1.08
CA ALA A 188 -15.11 -0.53 2.50
C ALA A 188 -14.19 -1.72 2.86
N ARG A 189 -13.71 -2.44 1.86
CA ARG A 189 -12.94 -3.68 2.01
C ARG A 189 -11.59 -3.60 1.30
N ARG A 190 -10.86 -2.53 1.58
CA ARG A 190 -9.45 -2.40 1.21
C ARG A 190 -8.60 -3.14 2.24
N LEU A 191 -7.72 -4.00 1.77
CA LEU A 191 -6.85 -4.85 2.56
C LEU A 191 -5.39 -4.54 2.22
N PHE A 192 -4.52 -4.61 3.21
CA PHE A 192 -3.10 -4.34 3.04
C PHE A 192 -2.25 -5.57 3.38
N LEU A 193 -1.20 -5.82 2.61
CA LEU A 193 -0.22 -6.86 2.84
C LEU A 193 1.19 -6.29 2.73
N GLY A 194 2.01 -6.49 3.76
CA GLY A 194 3.41 -6.11 3.73
C GLY A 194 4.27 -7.03 4.59
N HIS A 195 5.52 -7.23 4.17
CA HIS A 195 6.51 -8.02 4.88
C HIS A 195 7.72 -7.18 5.27
N SER A 196 8.32 -7.42 6.45
CA SER A 196 9.51 -6.71 6.92
C SER A 196 9.25 -5.20 7.06
N TYR A 197 9.93 -4.33 6.32
CA TYR A 197 9.60 -2.89 6.23
C TYR A 197 8.20 -2.65 5.69
N GLY A 198 7.69 -3.51 4.78
CA GLY A 198 6.29 -3.45 4.34
C GLY A 198 5.30 -3.72 5.48
N GLY A 199 5.65 -4.63 6.40
CA GLY A 199 4.89 -4.88 7.62
C GLY A 199 4.93 -3.71 8.61
N LEU A 200 6.08 -3.05 8.71
CA LEU A 200 6.24 -1.80 9.49
C LEU A 200 5.37 -0.69 8.92
N LEU A 201 5.42 -0.47 7.60
CA LEU A 201 4.55 0.49 6.90
C LEU A 201 3.06 0.20 7.16
N GLY A 202 2.65 -1.07 7.03
CA GLY A 202 1.26 -1.46 7.29
C GLY A 202 0.82 -1.16 8.73
N THR A 203 1.71 -1.35 9.70
CA THR A 203 1.43 -0.99 11.10
C THR A 203 1.34 0.52 11.28
N GLN A 204 2.20 1.28 10.60
CA GLN A 204 2.12 2.74 10.62
C GLN A 204 0.81 3.25 10.01
N ILE A 205 0.37 2.68 8.87
CA ILE A 205 -0.93 3.01 8.28
C ILE A 205 -2.07 2.71 9.27
N LEU A 206 -2.06 1.53 9.89
CA LEU A 206 -3.06 1.11 10.87
C LEU A 206 -3.20 2.10 12.03
N LEU A 207 -2.09 2.71 12.47
CA LEU A 207 -2.04 3.60 13.63
C LEU A 207 -2.12 5.10 13.30
N SER A 208 -1.90 5.50 12.05
CA SER A 208 -1.93 6.91 11.64
C SER A 208 -3.14 7.27 10.78
N THR A 209 -3.64 6.34 9.99
CA THR A 209 -4.72 6.52 9.00
C THR A 209 -5.59 5.25 8.93
N PRO A 210 -6.22 4.84 10.06
CA PRO A 210 -6.90 3.55 10.18
C PRO A 210 -8.06 3.36 9.19
N GLU A 211 -8.58 4.45 8.64
CA GLU A 211 -9.67 4.45 7.65
C GLU A 211 -9.22 3.98 6.25
N LEU A 212 -7.92 3.91 5.97
CA LEU A 212 -7.45 3.54 4.64
C LEU A 212 -7.68 2.06 4.32
N PHE A 213 -7.52 1.17 5.32
CA PHE A 213 -7.67 -0.27 5.13
C PHE A 213 -8.45 -0.90 6.28
N SER A 214 -9.34 -1.84 5.97
CA SER A 214 -10.13 -2.58 6.95
C SER A 214 -9.47 -3.89 7.41
N GLY A 215 -8.41 -4.34 6.72
CA GLY A 215 -7.71 -5.57 7.07
C GLY A 215 -6.22 -5.53 6.68
N TYR A 216 -5.40 -6.23 7.48
CA TYR A 216 -3.95 -6.21 7.37
C TYR A 216 -3.36 -7.60 7.50
N ILE A 217 -2.40 -7.92 6.61
CA ILE A 217 -1.49 -9.06 6.74
C ILE A 217 -0.09 -8.48 6.92
N LEU A 218 0.46 -8.59 8.12
CA LEU A 218 1.73 -7.98 8.50
C LEU A 218 2.76 -9.09 8.77
N GLY A 219 3.61 -9.34 7.80
CA GLY A 219 4.64 -10.37 7.89
C GLY A 219 5.93 -9.84 8.49
N SER A 220 6.43 -10.52 9.53
CA SER A 220 7.71 -10.21 10.17
C SER A 220 7.98 -8.70 10.23
N PRO A 221 7.07 -7.91 10.83
CA PRO A 221 7.19 -6.45 10.80
C PRO A 221 8.47 -6.00 11.48
N SER A 222 9.22 -5.08 10.86
CA SER A 222 10.49 -4.55 11.38
C SER A 222 10.29 -3.59 12.55
N TYR A 223 9.65 -4.04 13.64
CA TYR A 223 9.34 -3.20 14.80
C TYR A 223 10.55 -2.72 15.58
N TRP A 224 11.70 -3.33 15.37
CA TRP A 224 13.00 -2.89 15.89
C TRP A 224 13.47 -1.55 15.29
N PHE A 225 12.95 -1.16 14.13
CA PHE A 225 13.40 0.02 13.38
C PHE A 225 13.22 1.31 14.20
N GLY A 226 14.24 2.21 14.12
CA GLY A 226 14.20 3.51 14.81
C GLY A 226 14.04 3.35 16.32
N GLU A 227 14.76 2.38 16.93
CA GLU A 227 14.63 2.07 18.36
C GLU A 227 13.18 1.80 18.78
N HIS A 228 12.46 1.05 17.96
CA HIS A 228 11.04 0.72 18.14
C HIS A 228 10.11 1.95 18.01
N ALA A 229 10.38 2.86 17.09
CA ALA A 229 9.61 4.09 16.88
C ALA A 229 8.08 3.85 16.78
N VAL A 230 7.67 2.70 16.23
CA VAL A 230 6.26 2.30 16.11
C VAL A 230 5.51 2.23 17.45
N ARG A 231 6.23 2.04 18.58
CA ARG A 231 5.61 2.03 19.92
C ARG A 231 5.12 3.41 20.35
N ALA A 232 5.83 4.46 19.95
CA ALA A 232 5.41 5.84 20.20
C ALA A 232 4.18 6.19 19.34
N GLU A 233 4.10 5.68 18.13
CA GLU A 233 2.90 5.84 17.27
C GLU A 233 1.69 5.13 17.87
N GLU A 234 1.86 3.90 18.36
CA GLU A 234 0.81 3.16 19.04
C GLU A 234 0.29 3.92 20.28
N ALA A 235 1.18 4.41 21.12
CA ALA A 235 0.81 5.17 22.30
C ALA A 235 0.05 6.47 21.95
N ARG A 236 0.46 7.15 20.88
CA ARG A 236 -0.21 8.35 20.37
C ARG A 236 -1.62 8.01 19.87
N PHE A 237 -1.78 6.94 19.08
CA PHE A 237 -3.08 6.46 18.62
C PHE A 237 -3.99 6.15 19.81
N ALA A 238 -3.52 5.38 20.79
CA ALA A 238 -4.28 4.99 21.96
C ALA A 238 -4.72 6.18 22.85
N SER A 239 -3.96 7.29 22.82
CA SER A 239 -4.33 8.50 23.59
C SER A 239 -5.59 9.19 23.06
N SER A 240 -5.89 9.04 21.77
CA SER A 240 -6.97 9.73 21.05
C SER A 240 -8.08 8.81 20.55
N HIS A 241 -7.87 7.48 20.50
CA HIS A 241 -8.82 6.53 19.96
C HIS A 241 -9.25 5.50 21.00
N ARG A 242 -10.53 5.13 20.99
CA ARG A 242 -11.12 4.11 21.88
C ARG A 242 -11.50 2.84 21.14
N ASP A 243 -11.34 2.81 19.82
CA ASP A 243 -11.58 1.65 18.99
C ASP A 243 -10.61 1.63 17.81
N LEU A 244 -10.41 0.44 17.23
CA LEU A 244 -9.60 0.20 16.04
C LEU A 244 -10.32 -0.84 15.18
N PRO A 245 -11.21 -0.41 14.26
CA PRO A 245 -12.05 -1.30 13.47
C PRO A 245 -11.26 -1.96 12.32
N ALA A 246 -10.41 -2.91 12.66
CA ALA A 246 -9.56 -3.61 11.70
C ALA A 246 -9.46 -5.11 12.00
N LYS A 247 -9.24 -5.91 10.94
CA LYS A 247 -8.79 -7.30 11.03
C LYS A 247 -7.28 -7.35 10.78
N VAL A 248 -6.50 -7.73 11.78
CA VAL A 248 -5.03 -7.73 11.70
C VAL A 248 -4.49 -9.14 11.91
N TYR A 249 -3.81 -9.67 10.91
CA TYR A 249 -3.08 -10.92 10.98
C TYR A 249 -1.59 -10.63 10.93
N ILE A 250 -0.87 -10.99 11.99
CA ILE A 250 0.58 -10.88 12.07
C ILE A 250 1.17 -12.29 11.98
N TYR A 251 2.24 -12.46 11.22
CA TYR A 251 3.03 -13.69 11.23
C TYR A 251 4.50 -13.37 11.33
N VAL A 252 5.27 -14.29 11.92
CA VAL A 252 6.73 -14.20 12.05
C VAL A 252 7.32 -15.61 12.06
N GLY A 253 8.52 -15.79 11.52
CA GLY A 253 9.23 -17.05 11.53
C GLY A 253 9.84 -17.35 12.91
N GLU A 254 9.80 -18.62 13.33
CA GLU A 254 10.37 -19.06 14.61
C GLU A 254 11.83 -18.68 14.74
N TYR A 255 12.59 -18.79 13.64
CA TYR A 255 14.03 -18.53 13.65
C TYR A 255 14.41 -17.05 13.64
N GLU A 256 13.43 -16.13 13.69
CA GLU A 256 13.67 -14.69 13.76
C GLU A 256 13.87 -14.19 15.20
N GLN A 257 14.64 -14.94 16.00
CA GLN A 257 14.94 -14.65 17.40
C GLN A 257 16.45 -14.58 17.64
N ARG A 258 16.86 -13.81 18.65
CA ARG A 258 18.28 -13.70 19.06
C ARG A 258 18.90 -15.05 19.43
N ARG A 259 18.13 -15.97 20.01
CA ARG A 259 18.60 -17.33 20.34
C ARG A 259 19.10 -18.12 19.12
N TYR A 260 18.66 -17.73 17.90
CA TYR A 260 19.13 -18.30 16.64
C TYR A 260 20.17 -17.42 15.92
N GLY A 261 20.88 -16.53 16.67
CA GLY A 261 21.96 -15.69 16.15
C GLY A 261 21.50 -14.48 15.36
N LYS A 262 20.23 -14.08 15.48
CA LYS A 262 19.71 -12.88 14.79
C LYS A 262 20.04 -11.61 15.60
N THR A 263 20.32 -10.52 14.89
CA THR A 263 20.56 -9.20 15.48
C THR A 263 19.31 -8.67 16.19
N TYR A 264 18.14 -8.89 15.59
CA TYR A 264 16.85 -8.44 16.10
C TYR A 264 15.99 -9.63 16.53
N ASP A 265 15.16 -9.44 17.56
CA ASP A 265 14.22 -10.45 18.05
C ASP A 265 12.81 -10.09 17.57
N MET A 266 12.53 -10.39 16.30
CA MET A 266 11.28 -10.00 15.67
C MET A 266 10.08 -10.76 16.24
N VAL A 267 10.28 -11.95 16.78
CA VAL A 267 9.22 -12.71 17.47
C VAL A 267 8.80 -11.99 18.74
N THR A 268 9.77 -11.61 19.58
CA THR A 268 9.50 -10.87 20.82
C THR A 268 8.84 -9.51 20.51
N ASP A 269 9.33 -8.79 19.51
CA ASP A 269 8.76 -7.51 19.12
C ASP A 269 7.30 -7.64 18.63
N ALA A 270 7.00 -8.65 17.82
CA ALA A 270 5.63 -8.92 17.35
C ALA A 270 4.71 -9.32 18.53
N GLN A 271 5.19 -10.17 19.45
CA GLN A 271 4.43 -10.55 20.65
C GLN A 271 4.12 -9.36 21.55
N GLN A 272 5.10 -8.46 21.76
CA GLN A 272 4.90 -7.24 22.56
C GLN A 272 3.88 -6.29 21.92
N MET A 273 3.95 -6.08 20.58
CA MET A 273 2.95 -5.27 19.88
C MET A 273 1.55 -5.85 20.03
N VAL A 274 1.40 -7.15 19.82
CA VAL A 274 0.10 -7.84 19.98
C VAL A 274 -0.41 -7.74 21.42
N GLN A 275 0.45 -7.93 22.41
CA GLN A 275 0.09 -7.77 23.82
C GLN A 275 -0.38 -6.35 24.12
N THR A 276 0.32 -5.34 23.60
CA THR A 276 -0.03 -3.93 23.75
C THR A 276 -1.43 -3.66 23.17
N LEU A 277 -1.66 -4.05 21.90
CA LEU A 277 -2.94 -3.84 21.24
C LEU A 277 -4.10 -4.57 21.93
N ARG A 278 -3.89 -5.79 22.42
CA ARG A 278 -4.88 -6.53 23.21
C ARG A 278 -5.19 -5.83 24.54
N GLY A 279 -4.19 -5.26 25.18
CA GLY A 279 -4.35 -4.48 26.43
C GLY A 279 -5.17 -3.20 26.27
N ARG A 280 -5.34 -2.69 25.04
CA ARG A 280 -6.19 -1.53 24.74
C ARG A 280 -7.67 -1.85 24.74
N HIS A 281 -8.05 -3.12 24.61
CA HIS A 281 -9.46 -3.58 24.61
C HIS A 281 -10.31 -2.91 23.51
N TYR A 282 -9.76 -2.67 22.33
CA TYR A 282 -10.51 -2.11 21.19
C TYR A 282 -11.63 -3.08 20.78
N PRO A 283 -12.92 -2.67 20.85
CA PRO A 283 -14.04 -3.59 20.67
C PRO A 283 -14.15 -4.17 19.27
N SER A 284 -13.74 -3.42 18.26
CA SER A 284 -13.83 -3.82 16.84
C SER A 284 -12.56 -4.47 16.30
N LEU A 285 -11.45 -4.50 17.07
CA LEU A 285 -10.20 -5.11 16.61
C LEU A 285 -10.31 -6.65 16.62
N ARG A 286 -9.94 -7.25 15.49
CA ARG A 286 -9.71 -8.70 15.36
C ARG A 286 -8.25 -8.93 15.09
N LEU A 287 -7.52 -9.49 16.05
CA LEU A 287 -6.06 -9.58 16.03
C LEU A 287 -5.59 -11.02 16.25
N GLN A 288 -4.79 -11.54 15.32
CA GLN A 288 -4.15 -12.84 15.41
C GLN A 288 -2.65 -12.70 15.15
N LEU A 289 -1.85 -13.48 15.88
CA LEU A 289 -0.41 -13.66 15.67
C LEU A 289 -0.10 -15.14 15.53
N ASP A 290 0.63 -15.49 14.48
CA ASP A 290 1.22 -16.82 14.30
C ASP A 290 2.76 -16.74 14.30
N VAL A 291 3.41 -17.51 15.17
CA VAL A 291 4.84 -17.81 15.06
C VAL A 291 4.95 -19.12 14.30
N LEU A 292 5.48 -19.06 13.08
CA LEU A 292 5.51 -20.19 12.16
C LEU A 292 6.80 -21.01 12.38
N ALA A 293 6.64 -22.27 12.83
CA ALA A 293 7.73 -23.19 13.09
C ALA A 293 8.55 -23.46 11.82
N ASP A 294 9.86 -23.66 12.02
CA ASP A 294 10.83 -23.99 10.97
C ASP A 294 11.01 -22.92 9.87
N GLU A 295 10.61 -21.68 10.15
CA GLU A 295 10.72 -20.58 9.19
C GLU A 295 11.64 -19.47 9.70
N ASP A 296 12.38 -18.90 8.76
CA ASP A 296 13.14 -17.67 8.96
C ASP A 296 12.53 -16.47 8.22
N HIS A 297 13.18 -15.31 8.28
CA HIS A 297 12.71 -14.07 7.69
C HIS A 297 12.42 -14.15 6.19
N LEU A 298 13.15 -14.98 5.44
CA LEU A 298 13.01 -15.06 3.99
C LEU A 298 12.05 -16.18 3.57
N SER A 299 11.95 -17.26 4.34
CA SER A 299 11.11 -18.41 4.00
C SER A 299 9.68 -18.31 4.50
N VAL A 300 9.40 -17.51 5.53
CA VAL A 300 8.12 -17.47 6.23
C VAL A 300 6.96 -16.90 5.40
N ALA A 301 7.25 -16.04 4.41
CA ALA A 301 6.24 -15.26 3.71
C ALA A 301 5.17 -16.12 3.00
N PRO A 302 5.45 -17.17 2.21
CA PRO A 302 4.41 -17.93 1.54
C PRO A 302 3.39 -18.57 2.48
N ARG A 303 3.85 -19.13 3.62
CA ARG A 303 2.97 -19.71 4.65
C ARG A 303 2.15 -18.64 5.35
N GLY A 304 2.79 -17.53 5.72
CA GLY A 304 2.14 -16.38 6.35
C GLY A 304 1.06 -15.76 5.45
N LEU A 305 1.37 -15.54 4.17
CA LEU A 305 0.44 -15.04 3.18
C LEU A 305 -0.79 -15.96 3.03
N THR A 306 -0.55 -17.27 2.92
CA THR A 306 -1.64 -18.26 2.79
C THR A 306 -2.61 -18.18 3.97
N ARG A 307 -2.09 -18.14 5.20
CA ARG A 307 -2.91 -18.04 6.42
C ARG A 307 -3.59 -16.68 6.55
N GLY A 308 -2.87 -15.60 6.23
CA GLY A 308 -3.41 -14.24 6.27
C GLY A 308 -4.55 -14.03 5.27
N MET A 309 -4.44 -14.55 4.05
CA MET A 309 -5.53 -14.53 3.08
C MET A 309 -6.76 -15.29 3.58
N LYS A 310 -6.57 -16.48 4.18
CA LYS A 310 -7.69 -17.22 4.81
C LYS A 310 -8.30 -16.47 5.97
N PHE A 311 -7.52 -15.75 6.78
CA PHE A 311 -8.01 -14.95 7.89
C PHE A 311 -8.86 -13.77 7.43
N LEU A 312 -8.44 -13.06 6.37
CA LEU A 312 -9.14 -11.88 5.87
C LEU A 312 -10.29 -12.19 4.90
N LEU A 313 -10.10 -13.18 4.03
CA LEU A 313 -10.95 -13.46 2.88
C LEU A 313 -11.56 -14.86 2.92
N GLY A 314 -11.28 -15.66 3.96
CA GLY A 314 -11.75 -17.04 4.05
C GLY A 314 -13.27 -17.14 3.99
N VAL A 315 -13.75 -18.10 3.19
CA VAL A 315 -15.17 -18.50 3.18
C VAL A 315 -15.34 -19.77 4.03
N PRO A 316 -16.47 -19.93 4.73
CA PRO A 316 -16.75 -21.16 5.47
C PRO A 316 -16.68 -22.38 4.55
N PRO A 317 -16.18 -23.52 5.01
CA PRO A 317 -16.31 -24.78 4.27
C PRO A 317 -17.79 -25.06 3.98
N GLN A 318 -18.07 -25.41 2.74
CA GLN A 318 -19.41 -25.82 2.31
C GLN A 318 -19.71 -27.24 2.73
#